data_f642150747a3003953a9191fdbedc210
#
_entry.id   f642150747a3003953a9191fdbedc210
#
_cell.length_a   1.000
_cell.length_b   1.000
_cell.length_c   1.000
_cell.angle_alpha   90.00
_cell.angle_beta   90.00
_cell.angle_gamma   90.00
#
_symmetry.space_group_name_H-M   'P 1'
#
loop_
_entity.id
_entity.type
_entity.pdbx_description
1 polymer ?
#
loop_
_entity_poly.entity_id
_entity_poly.type
_entity_poly.pdbx_seq_one_letter_code
_entity_poly.pdbx_strand_id
1 'polypeptide(L)'
;MRYFFYSFFLILIAGCTDYKVVEVISENQNSRIDYIVIHATSQDFDESLETLTLKSDYPVSSHYLIPEFPNRDTKHFFGKEMPVYRLVKEHKRAWHAGVSSWLDEESLNDRSIGIEVVNEFACEYTHEVGSKKSADLLECQFLPFPKEQMDILKALLLDILDRYPRIDPVDVVAHSDIAPDRKSDPGPYFPWKELYDVGIGAWYDDETYKKYLKIFDGSLPQIDLIQEALSTYGYPVEITGENDEQTKFGIRAFQ
;
A
#
# COMPACT_ATOMS: atom_id res chain seq x y z
N MET A 1 4.85 -52.50 -51.38
CA MET A 1 4.40 -51.22 -50.85
C MET A 1 5.50 -50.63 -50.00
N ARG A 2 6.23 -49.64 -50.48
CA ARG A 2 7.32 -48.98 -49.77
C ARG A 2 6.79 -47.70 -49.14
N TYR A 3 6.76 -47.54 -47.83
CA TYR A 3 6.40 -46.32 -47.11
C TYR A 3 7.63 -45.41 -47.03
N PHE A 4 7.54 -44.22 -47.65
CA PHE A 4 8.51 -43.14 -47.49
C PHE A 4 8.11 -42.36 -46.23
N PHE A 5 8.95 -42.35 -45.21
CA PHE A 5 8.86 -41.45 -44.05
C PHE A 5 9.52 -40.11 -44.43
N TYR A 6 8.72 -39.07 -44.59
CA TYR A 6 9.22 -37.69 -44.63
C TYR A 6 9.47 -37.19 -43.23
N SER A 7 10.76 -37.09 -42.86
CA SER A 7 11.19 -36.42 -41.62
C SER A 7 11.16 -34.92 -41.84
N PHE A 8 10.22 -34.25 -41.21
CA PHE A 8 10.12 -32.78 -41.25
C PHE A 8 11.15 -32.20 -40.26
N PHE A 9 12.23 -31.67 -40.77
CA PHE A 9 13.26 -30.99 -39.97
C PHE A 9 12.77 -29.57 -39.68
N LEU A 10 12.33 -29.29 -38.46
CA LEU A 10 11.99 -27.92 -37.99
C LEU A 10 13.30 -27.15 -37.80
N ILE A 11 13.65 -26.28 -38.73
CA ILE A 11 14.77 -25.36 -38.60
C ILE A 11 14.29 -24.23 -37.65
N LEU A 12 14.71 -24.28 -36.38
CA LEU A 12 14.66 -23.16 -35.47
C LEU A 12 15.61 -22.08 -35.98
N ILE A 13 15.08 -21.05 -36.64
CA ILE A 13 15.81 -19.84 -36.96
C ILE A 13 16.01 -19.07 -35.62
N ALA A 14 17.15 -19.33 -34.95
CA ALA A 14 17.62 -18.44 -33.92
C ALA A 14 17.97 -17.12 -34.58
N GLY A 15 17.17 -16.08 -34.36
CA GLY A 15 17.46 -14.74 -34.83
C GLY A 15 18.79 -14.29 -34.23
N CYS A 16 19.87 -14.30 -35.02
CA CYS A 16 21.10 -13.62 -34.69
C CYS A 16 20.84 -12.12 -34.69
N THR A 17 20.93 -11.47 -33.56
CA THR A 17 21.03 -10.01 -33.48
C THR A 17 22.43 -9.59 -33.89
N ASP A 18 22.54 -8.73 -34.94
CA ASP A 18 23.81 -8.27 -35.48
C ASP A 18 24.56 -7.26 -34.58
N TYR A 19 24.24 -7.19 -33.30
CA TYR A 19 24.88 -6.28 -32.34
C TYR A 19 25.40 -7.02 -31.11
N LYS A 20 26.50 -6.50 -30.57
CA LYS A 20 27.08 -6.95 -29.30
C LYS A 20 26.79 -5.90 -28.22
N VAL A 21 26.11 -6.32 -27.15
CA VAL A 21 25.97 -5.47 -25.94
C VAL A 21 27.29 -5.52 -25.16
N VAL A 22 27.84 -4.35 -24.87
CA VAL A 22 28.94 -4.19 -23.91
C VAL A 22 28.35 -3.47 -22.72
N GLU A 23 28.38 -4.14 -21.58
CA GLU A 23 27.87 -3.58 -20.35
C GLU A 23 28.92 -2.68 -19.70
N VAL A 24 28.57 -1.41 -19.52
CA VAL A 24 29.33 -0.43 -18.73
C VAL A 24 28.35 0.19 -17.76
N ILE A 25 28.47 -0.17 -16.48
CA ILE A 25 27.54 0.25 -15.45
C ILE A 25 27.82 1.69 -15.06
N SER A 26 26.79 2.55 -15.15
CA SER A 26 26.83 3.93 -14.65
C SER A 26 26.64 3.96 -13.14
N GLU A 27 27.39 4.79 -12.44
CA GLU A 27 27.14 5.10 -11.03
C GLU A 27 25.92 6.02 -10.83
N ASN A 28 25.47 6.70 -11.90
CA ASN A 28 24.30 7.58 -11.90
C ASN A 28 23.02 6.77 -12.12
N GLN A 29 22.69 5.92 -11.18
CA GLN A 29 21.47 5.10 -11.17
C GLN A 29 20.98 4.89 -9.74
N ASN A 30 19.67 4.66 -9.58
CA ASN A 30 19.07 4.30 -8.32
C ASN A 30 18.04 3.17 -8.49
N SER A 31 17.60 2.57 -7.39
CA SER A 31 16.41 1.72 -7.37
C SER A 31 15.16 2.59 -7.58
N ARG A 32 14.15 2.02 -8.25
CA ARG A 32 12.86 2.66 -8.42
C ARG A 32 11.95 2.51 -7.18
N ILE A 33 12.14 1.44 -6.42
CA ILE A 33 11.29 1.07 -5.29
C ILE A 33 11.89 1.65 -4.01
N ASP A 34 11.18 2.59 -3.42
CA ASP A 34 11.57 3.32 -2.21
C ASP A 34 10.48 3.25 -1.11
N TYR A 35 9.25 2.76 -1.45
CA TYR A 35 8.10 2.71 -0.53
C TYR A 35 7.36 1.38 -0.61
N ILE A 36 6.65 1.04 0.48
CA ILE A 36 5.61 0.01 0.49
C ILE A 36 4.31 0.67 0.93
N VAL A 37 3.24 0.46 0.16
CA VAL A 37 1.91 0.99 0.47
C VAL A 37 0.98 -0.15 0.83
N ILE A 38 0.43 -0.09 2.04
CA ILE A 38 -0.53 -1.06 2.55
C ILE A 38 -1.95 -0.58 2.26
N HIS A 39 -2.76 -1.48 1.71
CA HIS A 39 -4.16 -1.29 1.39
C HIS A 39 -5.05 -2.30 2.10
N ALA A 40 -6.33 -1.98 2.19
CA ALA A 40 -7.39 -2.95 2.48
C ALA A 40 -8.45 -2.88 1.37
N THR A 41 -8.94 -4.03 0.93
CA THR A 41 -9.66 -4.15 -0.34
C THR A 41 -11.09 -3.61 -0.33
N SER A 42 -11.76 -3.49 0.84
CA SER A 42 -13.22 -3.23 0.97
C SER A 42 -14.11 -4.28 0.30
N GLN A 43 -13.56 -5.42 -0.04
CA GLN A 43 -14.21 -6.49 -0.80
C GLN A 43 -13.75 -7.84 -0.24
N ASP A 44 -14.51 -8.91 -0.53
CA ASP A 44 -14.05 -10.27 -0.27
C ASP A 44 -12.88 -10.67 -1.20
N PHE A 45 -12.34 -11.88 -1.01
CA PHE A 45 -11.18 -12.32 -1.78
C PHE A 45 -11.47 -12.47 -3.28
N ASP A 46 -12.60 -13.08 -3.65
CA ASP A 46 -12.92 -13.36 -5.06
C ASP A 46 -13.18 -12.05 -5.82
N GLU A 47 -13.94 -11.13 -5.25
CA GLU A 47 -14.17 -9.78 -5.79
C GLU A 47 -12.87 -8.97 -5.88
N SER A 48 -12.02 -9.04 -4.84
CA SER A 48 -10.71 -8.38 -4.83
C SER A 48 -9.80 -8.89 -5.94
N LEU A 49 -9.76 -10.22 -6.13
CA LEU A 49 -8.96 -10.84 -7.18
C LEU A 49 -9.43 -10.41 -8.58
N GLU A 50 -10.75 -10.38 -8.80
CA GLU A 50 -11.32 -9.92 -10.07
C GLU A 50 -11.02 -8.43 -10.31
N THR A 51 -11.25 -7.57 -9.31
CA THR A 51 -11.00 -6.12 -9.38
C THR A 51 -9.54 -5.81 -9.72
N LEU A 52 -8.59 -6.54 -9.13
CA LEU A 52 -7.16 -6.28 -9.26
C LEU A 52 -6.52 -6.92 -10.50
N THR A 53 -7.21 -7.85 -11.18
CA THR A 53 -6.63 -8.61 -12.30
C THR A 53 -7.37 -8.46 -13.62
N LEU A 54 -8.67 -8.20 -13.60
CA LEU A 54 -9.46 -8.09 -14.82
C LEU A 54 -9.42 -6.68 -15.40
N LYS A 55 -9.54 -6.59 -16.71
CA LYS A 55 -9.62 -5.31 -17.41
C LYS A 55 -10.95 -4.62 -17.11
N SER A 56 -10.88 -3.35 -16.70
CA SER A 56 -12.05 -2.51 -16.41
C SER A 56 -11.90 -1.10 -16.98
N ASP A 57 -12.97 -0.30 -16.91
CA ASP A 57 -12.95 1.12 -17.30
C ASP A 57 -12.14 1.97 -16.31
N TYR A 58 -12.02 1.52 -15.05
CA TYR A 58 -11.22 2.13 -13.99
C TYR A 58 -10.21 1.10 -13.48
N PRO A 59 -9.15 0.82 -14.26
CA PRO A 59 -8.22 -0.27 -13.96
C PRO A 59 -7.39 0.05 -12.72
N VAL A 60 -7.37 -0.91 -11.80
CA VAL A 60 -6.51 -0.91 -10.62
C VAL A 60 -5.76 -2.24 -10.55
N SER A 61 -4.63 -2.26 -9.87
CA SER A 61 -3.86 -3.47 -9.63
C SER A 61 -2.93 -3.27 -8.44
N SER A 62 -2.52 -4.36 -7.79
CA SER A 62 -1.52 -4.36 -6.73
C SER A 62 -0.44 -5.38 -7.02
N HIS A 63 0.72 -5.28 -6.35
CA HIS A 63 1.77 -6.29 -6.51
C HIS A 63 1.40 -7.58 -5.79
N TYR A 64 0.81 -7.46 -4.61
CA TYR A 64 0.42 -8.58 -3.77
C TYR A 64 -1.01 -8.44 -3.27
N LEU A 65 -1.66 -9.59 -3.09
CA LEU A 65 -2.96 -9.73 -2.43
C LEU A 65 -2.84 -10.81 -1.36
N ILE A 66 -3.21 -10.48 -0.13
CA ILE A 66 -3.25 -11.40 1.01
C ILE A 66 -4.72 -11.65 1.35
N PRO A 67 -5.21 -12.92 1.23
CA PRO A 67 -6.59 -13.24 1.56
C PRO A 67 -6.85 -13.01 3.05
N GLU A 68 -8.09 -12.79 3.42
CA GLU A 68 -8.52 -12.96 4.79
C GLU A 68 -8.36 -14.44 5.20
N PHE A 69 -8.39 -14.72 6.51
CA PHE A 69 -8.18 -16.07 7.07
C PHE A 69 -8.76 -17.18 6.16
N PRO A 70 -8.19 -18.42 6.16
CA PRO A 70 -8.49 -19.45 5.19
C PRO A 70 -10.01 -19.59 5.04
N ASN A 71 -10.55 -18.83 4.12
CA ASN A 71 -11.93 -18.99 3.71
C ASN A 71 -12.00 -20.40 3.10
N ARG A 72 -12.58 -21.31 3.84
CA ARG A 72 -12.71 -22.74 3.44
C ARG A 72 -13.50 -22.90 2.15
N ASP A 73 -14.16 -21.83 1.71
CA ASP A 73 -15.04 -21.77 0.56
C ASP A 73 -14.37 -21.22 -0.71
N THR A 74 -13.14 -20.69 -0.63
CA THR A 74 -12.46 -20.22 -1.84
C THR A 74 -11.96 -21.39 -2.69
N LYS A 75 -12.36 -21.39 -3.96
CA LYS A 75 -11.96 -22.38 -4.98
C LYS A 75 -10.46 -22.43 -5.23
N HIS A 76 -9.71 -21.49 -4.67
CA HIS A 76 -8.28 -21.25 -4.93
C HIS A 76 -7.37 -21.70 -3.79
N PHE A 77 -7.93 -22.19 -2.68
CA PHE A 77 -7.15 -22.55 -1.51
C PHE A 77 -6.82 -24.06 -1.50
N PHE A 78 -5.57 -24.38 -1.78
CA PHE A 78 -5.06 -25.75 -1.73
C PHE A 78 -4.03 -25.89 -0.59
N GLY A 79 -4.46 -26.28 0.61
CA GLY A 79 -3.55 -26.63 1.70
C GLY A 79 -3.88 -26.01 3.06
N LYS A 80 -2.93 -26.15 4.00
CA LYS A 80 -3.04 -25.63 5.36
C LYS A 80 -2.40 -24.24 5.51
N GLU A 81 -1.62 -23.80 4.52
CA GLU A 81 -0.89 -22.54 4.55
C GLU A 81 -1.66 -21.49 3.75
N MET A 82 -1.78 -20.29 4.31
CA MET A 82 -2.39 -19.15 3.63
C MET A 82 -1.44 -18.66 2.52
N PRO A 83 -1.87 -18.63 1.25
CA PRO A 83 -1.01 -18.15 0.18
C PRO A 83 -0.95 -16.62 0.13
N VAL A 84 0.17 -16.10 -0.36
CA VAL A 84 0.28 -14.74 -0.85
C VAL A 84 0.16 -14.77 -2.37
N TYR A 85 -0.76 -14.00 -2.94
CA TYR A 85 -0.95 -13.91 -4.38
C TYR A 85 -0.11 -12.76 -4.94
N ARG A 86 0.83 -13.04 -5.84
CA ARG A 86 1.55 -12.02 -6.57
C ARG A 86 0.85 -11.76 -7.90
N LEU A 87 0.23 -10.59 -8.02
CA LEU A 87 -0.57 -10.19 -9.18
C LEU A 87 0.28 -9.43 -10.20
N VAL A 88 1.16 -8.54 -9.72
CA VAL A 88 2.09 -7.77 -10.55
C VAL A 88 3.52 -8.06 -10.08
N LYS A 89 4.46 -8.22 -11.02
CA LYS A 89 5.89 -8.36 -10.68
C LYS A 89 6.43 -7.04 -10.13
N GLU A 90 7.21 -7.06 -9.07
CA GLU A 90 7.72 -5.86 -8.38
C GLU A 90 8.47 -4.87 -9.28
N HIS A 91 9.18 -5.35 -10.31
CA HIS A 91 9.84 -4.47 -11.28
C HIS A 91 8.87 -3.79 -12.28
N LYS A 92 7.60 -4.14 -12.26
CA LYS A 92 6.53 -3.48 -13.01
C LYS A 92 5.85 -2.44 -12.12
N ARG A 93 5.15 -1.51 -12.74
CA ARG A 93 4.30 -0.55 -12.06
C ARG A 93 2.91 -1.14 -11.87
N ALA A 94 2.46 -1.31 -10.64
CA ALA A 94 1.06 -1.58 -10.33
C ALA A 94 0.29 -0.25 -10.14
N TRP A 95 -1.03 -0.28 -10.25
CA TRP A 95 -1.89 0.90 -10.19
C TRP A 95 -2.75 0.87 -8.91
N HIS A 96 -2.12 1.08 -7.76
CA HIS A 96 -2.76 0.96 -6.44
C HIS A 96 -2.91 2.29 -5.71
N ALA A 97 -1.96 3.23 -5.88
CA ALA A 97 -1.92 4.46 -5.10
C ALA A 97 -2.79 5.60 -5.68
N GLY A 98 -3.03 5.61 -7.00
CA GLY A 98 -3.74 6.71 -7.69
C GLY A 98 -2.99 8.03 -7.57
N VAL A 99 -3.73 9.15 -7.45
CA VAL A 99 -3.17 10.46 -7.07
C VAL A 99 -2.76 10.37 -5.62
N SER A 100 -1.48 10.58 -5.35
CA SER A 100 -0.89 10.32 -4.05
C SER A 100 0.39 11.11 -3.86
N SER A 101 0.71 11.49 -2.62
CA SER A 101 1.97 12.12 -2.24
C SER A 101 2.38 11.70 -0.83
N TRP A 102 3.69 11.63 -0.60
CA TRP A 102 4.28 11.36 0.71
C TRP A 102 5.66 12.02 0.77
N LEU A 103 5.92 12.79 1.81
CA LEU A 103 7.09 13.67 1.84
C LEU A 103 7.14 14.56 0.58
N ASP A 104 8.25 14.62 -0.11
CA ASP A 104 8.45 15.39 -1.35
C ASP A 104 8.14 14.60 -2.62
N GLU A 105 7.57 13.37 -2.49
CA GLU A 105 7.31 12.47 -3.62
C GLU A 105 5.83 12.45 -4.00
N GLU A 106 5.57 12.50 -5.30
CA GLU A 106 4.24 12.37 -5.89
C GLU A 106 4.14 11.08 -6.71
N SER A 107 2.91 10.65 -6.99
CA SER A 107 2.66 9.49 -7.87
C SER A 107 3.31 8.19 -7.37
N LEU A 108 3.03 7.80 -6.14
CA LEU A 108 3.68 6.67 -5.45
C LEU A 108 3.61 5.33 -6.21
N ASN A 109 2.70 5.16 -7.19
CA ASN A 109 2.71 4.00 -8.09
C ASN A 109 4.05 3.77 -8.79
N ASP A 110 4.82 4.84 -9.03
CA ASP A 110 6.08 4.75 -9.76
C ASP A 110 7.24 4.29 -8.86
N ARG A 111 7.08 4.38 -7.54
CA ARG A 111 8.16 4.21 -6.56
C ARG A 111 7.82 3.23 -5.44
N SER A 112 6.73 2.49 -5.52
CA SER A 112 6.28 1.64 -4.42
C SER A 112 5.91 0.23 -4.85
N ILE A 113 5.85 -0.64 -3.85
CA ILE A 113 5.19 -1.93 -3.89
C ILE A 113 3.85 -1.79 -3.15
N GLY A 114 2.73 -2.04 -3.83
CA GLY A 114 1.40 -2.08 -3.21
C GLY A 114 1.07 -3.49 -2.72
N ILE A 115 0.55 -3.57 -1.51
CA ILE A 115 0.07 -4.82 -0.89
C ILE A 115 -1.37 -4.62 -0.46
N GLU A 116 -2.26 -5.37 -1.06
CA GLU A 116 -3.68 -5.43 -0.69
C GLU A 116 -3.91 -6.52 0.35
N VAL A 117 -4.57 -6.17 1.42
CA VAL A 117 -4.99 -7.10 2.48
C VAL A 117 -6.50 -7.19 2.44
N VAL A 118 -7.05 -8.37 2.20
CA VAL A 118 -8.51 -8.56 2.13
C VAL A 118 -9.15 -8.22 3.48
N ASN A 119 -10.05 -7.24 3.44
CA ASN A 119 -10.84 -6.80 4.59
C ASN A 119 -12.07 -6.03 4.08
N GLU A 120 -13.25 -6.47 4.50
CA GLU A 120 -14.52 -5.93 4.02
C GLU A 120 -14.97 -4.72 4.86
N PHE A 121 -14.19 -3.65 4.90
CA PHE A 121 -14.62 -2.40 5.53
C PHE A 121 -15.48 -1.57 4.56
N ALA A 122 -16.32 -0.69 5.11
CA ALA A 122 -17.15 0.23 4.33
C ALA A 122 -17.07 1.65 4.87
N CYS A 123 -17.02 2.65 3.99
CA CYS A 123 -17.05 4.07 4.33
C CYS A 123 -18.12 4.79 3.53
N GLU A 124 -18.91 5.62 4.19
CA GLU A 124 -19.98 6.43 3.59
C GLU A 124 -19.90 7.88 4.06
N TYR A 125 -20.31 8.83 3.20
CA TYR A 125 -20.54 10.21 3.61
C TYR A 125 -21.97 10.35 4.11
N THR A 126 -22.15 10.75 5.37
CA THR A 126 -23.46 10.81 6.04
C THR A 126 -24.38 11.90 5.53
N HIS A 127 -23.84 12.97 4.93
CA HIS A 127 -24.60 14.04 4.30
C HIS A 127 -23.86 14.65 3.12
N GLU A 128 -24.54 14.80 1.98
CA GLU A 128 -24.08 15.67 0.90
C GLU A 128 -24.49 17.11 1.19
N VAL A 129 -23.61 17.93 1.74
CA VAL A 129 -23.80 19.37 1.80
C VAL A 129 -23.08 20.01 0.60
N GLY A 130 -23.79 20.09 -0.50
CA GLY A 130 -23.24 20.62 -1.74
C GLY A 130 -22.01 19.81 -2.21
N SER A 131 -21.59 19.59 -3.27
CA SER A 131 -20.54 18.73 -3.87
C SER A 131 -19.16 18.67 -3.14
N LYS A 132 -19.04 19.08 -1.88
CA LYS A 132 -17.79 19.04 -1.12
C LYS A 132 -17.79 17.89 -0.12
N LYS A 133 -16.85 16.97 -0.29
CA LYS A 133 -16.48 15.97 0.70
C LYS A 133 -15.87 16.66 1.92
N SER A 134 -16.27 16.26 3.11
CA SER A 134 -15.70 16.73 4.38
C SER A 134 -15.28 15.55 5.25
N ALA A 135 -14.13 15.65 5.89
CA ALA A 135 -13.64 14.64 6.81
C ALA A 135 -14.62 14.39 7.97
N ASP A 136 -15.31 15.41 8.43
CA ASP A 136 -16.27 15.34 9.54
C ASP A 136 -17.54 14.54 9.17
N LEU A 137 -17.80 14.32 7.89
CA LEU A 137 -18.99 13.62 7.38
C LEU A 137 -18.72 12.20 6.93
N LEU A 138 -17.47 11.75 7.00
CA LEU A 138 -17.07 10.40 6.59
C LEU A 138 -17.20 9.43 7.76
N GLU A 139 -18.16 8.51 7.67
CA GLU A 139 -18.33 7.40 8.62
C GLU A 139 -17.81 6.11 8.02
N CYS A 140 -17.00 5.39 8.77
CA CYS A 140 -16.45 4.10 8.33
C CYS A 140 -16.76 3.01 9.36
N GLN A 141 -17.08 1.83 8.86
CA GLN A 141 -17.18 0.60 9.63
C GLN A 141 -15.96 -0.27 9.26
N PHE A 142 -14.97 -0.28 10.13
CA PHE A 142 -13.77 -1.07 9.95
C PHE A 142 -13.89 -2.41 10.67
N LEU A 143 -13.26 -3.44 10.10
CA LEU A 143 -13.15 -4.77 10.69
C LEU A 143 -11.72 -5.04 11.17
N PRO A 144 -11.55 -5.82 12.25
CA PRO A 144 -10.22 -6.23 12.68
C PRO A 144 -9.60 -7.19 11.67
N PHE A 145 -8.28 -7.21 11.62
CA PHE A 145 -7.50 -8.13 10.78
C PHE A 145 -7.21 -9.42 11.54
N PRO A 146 -7.47 -10.61 10.96
CA PRO A 146 -7.10 -11.89 11.55
C PRO A 146 -5.60 -11.98 11.81
N LYS A 147 -5.23 -12.58 12.95
CA LYS A 147 -3.83 -12.71 13.33
C LYS A 147 -2.98 -13.43 12.28
N GLU A 148 -3.52 -14.50 11.71
CA GLU A 148 -2.84 -15.32 10.70
C GLU A 148 -2.55 -14.51 9.42
N GLN A 149 -3.47 -13.64 9.01
CA GLN A 149 -3.29 -12.71 7.90
C GLN A 149 -2.16 -11.72 8.18
N MET A 150 -2.12 -11.18 9.40
CA MET A 150 -1.06 -10.25 9.83
C MET A 150 0.29 -10.94 9.99
N ASP A 151 0.35 -12.19 10.41
CA ASP A 151 1.59 -12.95 10.47
C ASP A 151 2.18 -13.18 9.06
N ILE A 152 1.34 -13.45 8.06
CA ILE A 152 1.76 -13.56 6.65
C ILE A 152 2.21 -12.20 6.10
N LEU A 153 1.46 -11.13 6.38
CA LEU A 153 1.86 -9.78 5.96
C LEU A 153 3.23 -9.39 6.54
N LYS A 154 3.45 -9.63 7.85
CA LYS A 154 4.75 -9.38 8.51
C LYS A 154 5.89 -10.14 7.82
N ALA A 155 5.67 -11.42 7.51
CA ALA A 155 6.67 -12.23 6.82
C ALA A 155 6.99 -11.70 5.41
N LEU A 156 5.96 -11.31 4.65
CA LEU A 156 6.13 -10.70 3.32
C LEU A 156 6.88 -9.36 3.40
N LEU A 157 6.52 -8.49 4.34
CA LEU A 157 7.15 -7.19 4.52
C LEU A 157 8.65 -7.34 4.87
N LEU A 158 8.99 -8.23 5.79
CA LEU A 158 10.40 -8.51 6.15
C LEU A 158 11.18 -9.04 4.94
N ASP A 159 10.60 -9.94 4.13
CA ASP A 159 11.23 -10.43 2.90
C ASP A 159 11.43 -9.32 1.86
N ILE A 160 10.46 -8.41 1.70
CA ILE A 160 10.60 -7.27 0.78
C ILE A 160 11.69 -6.32 1.29
N LEU A 161 11.69 -5.95 2.57
CA LEU A 161 12.70 -5.05 3.15
C LEU A 161 14.12 -5.63 3.05
N ASP A 162 14.29 -6.95 3.21
CA ASP A 162 15.59 -7.61 2.99
C ASP A 162 16.07 -7.51 1.53
N ARG A 163 15.15 -7.64 0.58
CA ARG A 163 15.44 -7.53 -0.87
C ARG A 163 15.59 -6.10 -1.36
N TYR A 164 14.99 -5.13 -0.68
CA TYR A 164 15.02 -3.70 -1.01
C TYR A 164 15.57 -2.88 0.16
N PRO A 165 16.87 -3.00 0.49
CA PRO A 165 17.45 -2.39 1.68
C PRO A 165 17.51 -0.84 1.65
N ARG A 166 17.01 -0.22 0.60
CA ARG A 166 16.83 1.23 0.51
C ARG A 166 15.49 1.72 1.05
N ILE A 167 14.51 0.82 1.20
CA ILE A 167 13.26 1.15 1.85
C ILE A 167 13.53 1.20 3.35
N ASP A 168 13.46 2.39 3.94
CA ASP A 168 13.48 2.49 5.39
C ASP A 168 12.17 1.91 5.96
N PRO A 169 12.22 1.25 7.13
CA PRO A 169 10.99 0.72 7.75
C PRO A 169 9.87 1.76 7.91
N VAL A 170 10.20 3.04 8.07
CA VAL A 170 9.24 4.15 8.17
C VAL A 170 8.56 4.50 6.82
N ASP A 171 9.10 4.01 5.70
CA ASP A 171 8.53 4.18 4.35
C ASP A 171 7.50 3.07 4.01
N VAL A 172 7.13 2.27 4.99
CA VAL A 172 5.97 1.37 4.94
C VAL A 172 4.77 2.15 5.47
N VAL A 173 3.92 2.60 4.55
CA VAL A 173 2.84 3.57 4.82
C VAL A 173 1.47 3.03 4.43
N ALA A 174 0.41 3.63 4.93
CA ALA A 174 -0.97 3.33 4.55
C ALA A 174 -1.39 4.05 3.25
N HIS A 175 -2.42 3.54 2.59
CA HIS A 175 -3.06 4.28 1.49
C HIS A 175 -3.67 5.61 1.99
N SER A 176 -4.25 5.60 3.21
CA SER A 176 -4.74 6.82 3.86
C SER A 176 -3.63 7.84 4.16
N ASP A 177 -2.38 7.42 4.37
CA ASP A 177 -1.28 8.34 4.59
C ASP A 177 -0.94 9.13 3.33
N ILE A 178 -0.88 8.45 2.20
CA ILE A 178 -0.47 9.03 0.91
C ILE A 178 -1.62 9.70 0.13
N ALA A 179 -2.86 9.53 0.58
CA ALA A 179 -4.05 10.11 -0.06
C ALA A 179 -5.17 10.35 0.97
N PRO A 180 -4.93 11.12 2.03
CA PRO A 180 -5.81 11.24 3.19
C PRO A 180 -7.20 11.82 2.85
N ASP A 181 -7.31 12.65 1.81
CA ASP A 181 -8.54 13.30 1.37
C ASP A 181 -9.54 12.35 0.68
N ARG A 182 -9.10 11.19 0.25
CA ARG A 182 -9.91 10.26 -0.55
C ARG A 182 -9.83 8.79 -0.14
N LYS A 183 -8.92 8.44 0.79
CA LYS A 183 -8.69 7.07 1.23
C LYS A 183 -8.72 6.95 2.74
N SER A 184 -9.21 5.80 3.21
CA SER A 184 -9.31 5.50 4.64
C SER A 184 -8.71 4.12 4.99
N ASP A 185 -8.26 3.37 3.99
CA ASP A 185 -7.64 2.07 4.16
C ASP A 185 -6.16 2.20 4.58
N PRO A 186 -5.66 1.26 5.41
CA PRO A 186 -6.30 0.06 5.93
C PRO A 186 -7.18 0.32 7.17
N GLY A 187 -7.24 1.53 7.72
CA GLY A 187 -8.08 1.93 8.84
C GLY A 187 -7.48 1.67 10.23
N PRO A 188 -8.19 2.13 11.28
CA PRO A 188 -7.66 2.21 12.64
C PRO A 188 -7.46 0.87 13.35
N TYR A 189 -8.03 -0.22 12.81
CA TYR A 189 -7.82 -1.58 13.36
C TYR A 189 -6.63 -2.30 12.75
N PHE A 190 -5.92 -1.63 11.83
CA PHE A 190 -4.69 -2.19 11.29
C PHE A 190 -3.59 -2.14 12.36
N PRO A 191 -2.92 -3.27 12.66
CA PRO A 191 -2.07 -3.38 13.85
C PRO A 191 -0.65 -2.83 13.64
N TRP A 192 -0.52 -1.52 13.36
CA TRP A 192 0.76 -0.83 13.14
C TRP A 192 1.77 -1.06 14.26
N LYS A 193 1.28 -1.10 15.52
CA LYS A 193 2.16 -1.37 16.68
C LYS A 193 2.83 -2.74 16.60
N GLU A 194 2.10 -3.77 16.14
CA GLU A 194 2.68 -5.11 15.98
C GLU A 194 3.73 -5.17 14.86
N LEU A 195 3.55 -4.37 13.80
CA LEU A 195 4.54 -4.22 12.74
C LEU A 195 5.78 -3.49 13.26
N TYR A 196 5.59 -2.39 13.99
CA TYR A 196 6.67 -1.64 14.61
C TYR A 196 7.52 -2.50 15.56
N ASP A 197 6.89 -3.39 16.36
CA ASP A 197 7.58 -4.27 17.29
C ASP A 197 8.53 -5.27 16.61
N VAL A 198 8.36 -5.50 15.31
CA VAL A 198 9.26 -6.32 14.48
C VAL A 198 10.12 -5.49 13.51
N GLY A 199 10.15 -4.15 13.69
CA GLY A 199 11.00 -3.23 12.94
C GLY A 199 10.39 -2.75 11.61
N ILE A 200 9.07 -2.73 11.48
CA ILE A 200 8.35 -2.28 10.27
C ILE A 200 7.43 -1.11 10.62
N GLY A 201 7.44 -0.06 9.80
CA GLY A 201 6.62 1.13 10.00
C GLY A 201 7.14 2.02 11.12
N ALA A 202 6.31 2.95 11.55
CA ALA A 202 6.61 3.89 12.62
C ALA A 202 5.58 3.77 13.75
N TRP A 203 6.01 4.09 14.96
CA TRP A 203 5.17 4.20 16.14
C TRP A 203 5.74 5.25 17.08
N TYR A 204 4.91 5.82 17.93
CA TYR A 204 5.35 6.82 18.89
C TYR A 204 6.10 6.20 20.07
N ASP A 205 7.04 6.95 20.62
CA ASP A 205 7.73 6.62 21.87
C ASP A 205 6.86 7.02 23.08
N ASP A 206 6.65 6.07 23.99
CA ASP A 206 5.80 6.24 25.17
C ASP A 206 6.26 7.38 26.10
N GLU A 207 7.57 7.60 26.25
CA GLU A 207 8.09 8.68 27.10
C GLU A 207 7.85 10.04 26.46
N THR A 208 8.09 10.16 25.16
CA THR A 208 7.79 11.35 24.35
C THR A 208 6.29 11.64 24.37
N TYR A 209 5.44 10.63 24.16
CA TYR A 209 3.99 10.77 24.27
C TYR A 209 3.57 11.34 25.64
N LYS A 210 4.02 10.74 26.74
CA LYS A 210 3.71 11.19 28.11
C LYS A 210 4.20 12.61 28.38
N LYS A 211 5.36 12.99 27.81
CA LYS A 211 5.89 14.35 27.91
C LYS A 211 4.96 15.36 27.25
N TYR A 212 4.57 15.11 26.01
CA TYR A 212 3.70 16.04 25.27
C TYR A 212 2.27 16.04 25.81
N LEU A 213 1.75 14.91 26.29
CA LEU A 213 0.47 14.85 26.99
C LEU A 213 0.43 15.80 28.19
N LYS A 214 1.51 15.91 28.96
CA LYS A 214 1.62 16.85 30.07
C LYS A 214 1.75 18.30 29.61
N ILE A 215 2.45 18.57 28.49
CA ILE A 215 2.60 19.90 27.93
C ILE A 215 1.25 20.44 27.47
N PHE A 216 0.45 19.59 26.83
CA PHE A 216 -0.86 19.94 26.28
C PHE A 216 -2.03 19.63 27.21
N ASP A 217 -1.75 19.32 28.51
CA ASP A 217 -2.78 19.02 29.51
C ASP A 217 -3.77 20.19 29.62
N GLY A 218 -5.01 19.93 29.21
CA GLY A 218 -6.10 20.92 29.24
C GLY A 218 -6.15 21.90 28.07
N SER A 219 -5.24 21.81 27.07
CA SER A 219 -5.29 22.62 25.85
C SER A 219 -4.79 21.84 24.62
N LEU A 220 -5.49 21.96 23.49
CA LEU A 220 -4.97 21.42 22.24
C LEU A 220 -3.79 22.28 21.72
N PRO A 221 -2.84 21.68 21.00
CA PRO A 221 -1.81 22.42 20.27
C PRO A 221 -2.43 23.44 19.31
N GLN A 222 -1.69 24.50 18.99
CA GLN A 222 -2.09 25.41 17.91
C GLN A 222 -2.13 24.65 16.58
N ILE A 223 -3.03 25.05 15.68
CA ILE A 223 -3.25 24.33 14.41
C ILE A 223 -2.01 24.32 13.53
N ASP A 224 -1.28 25.43 13.48
CA ASP A 224 -0.01 25.54 12.74
C ASP A 224 1.03 24.52 13.22
N LEU A 225 1.14 24.28 14.53
CA LEU A 225 2.02 23.26 15.09
C LEU A 225 1.58 21.83 14.70
N ILE A 226 0.26 21.58 14.64
CA ILE A 226 -0.27 20.28 14.19
C ILE A 226 0.06 20.08 12.70
N GLN A 227 -0.15 21.12 11.88
CA GLN A 227 0.16 21.09 10.44
C GLN A 227 1.66 20.88 10.20
N GLU A 228 2.52 21.58 10.94
CA GLU A 228 3.97 21.40 10.87
C GLU A 228 4.39 19.96 11.22
N ALA A 229 3.79 19.38 12.27
CA ALA A 229 4.07 18.01 12.66
C ALA A 229 3.63 17.00 11.60
N LEU A 230 2.42 17.15 11.05
CA LEU A 230 1.90 16.30 9.97
C LEU A 230 2.77 16.39 8.71
N SER A 231 3.08 17.61 8.27
CA SER A 231 3.93 17.86 7.10
C SER A 231 5.34 17.30 7.28
N THR A 232 5.93 17.51 8.47
CA THR A 232 7.27 16.96 8.79
C THR A 232 7.27 15.43 8.81
N TYR A 233 6.17 14.81 9.23
CA TYR A 233 6.04 13.36 9.21
C TYR A 233 5.89 12.79 7.80
N GLY A 234 5.29 13.54 6.87
CA GLY A 234 5.17 13.16 5.47
C GLY A 234 3.83 13.45 4.81
N TYR A 235 2.82 13.86 5.58
CA TYR A 235 1.48 14.16 5.04
C TYR A 235 1.48 15.40 4.13
N PRO A 236 0.69 15.40 3.04
CA PRO A 236 0.56 16.54 2.14
C PRO A 236 -0.35 17.64 2.76
N VAL A 237 0.12 18.26 3.85
CA VAL A 237 -0.60 19.28 4.60
C VAL A 237 0.19 20.58 4.56
N GLU A 238 -0.46 21.64 4.06
CA GLU A 238 0.11 23.00 4.07
C GLU A 238 -0.10 23.66 5.44
N ILE A 239 0.86 24.49 5.88
CA ILE A 239 0.77 25.24 7.13
C ILE A 239 -0.03 26.53 6.88
N THR A 240 -1.34 26.45 7.06
CA THR A 240 -2.28 27.57 6.85
C THR A 240 -2.65 28.29 8.15
N GLY A 241 -2.44 27.65 9.30
CA GLY A 241 -2.91 28.14 10.62
C GLY A 241 -4.42 28.00 10.82
N GLU A 242 -5.14 27.40 9.87
CA GLU A 242 -6.58 27.18 9.94
C GLU A 242 -6.89 25.68 10.02
N ASN A 243 -7.93 25.28 10.77
CA ASN A 243 -8.40 23.91 10.83
C ASN A 243 -9.23 23.56 9.57
N ASP A 244 -8.56 23.53 8.44
CA ASP A 244 -9.12 23.26 7.11
C ASP A 244 -9.30 21.77 6.83
N GLU A 245 -9.88 21.42 5.68
CA GLU A 245 -10.16 20.02 5.33
C GLU A 245 -8.89 19.19 5.16
N GLN A 246 -7.81 19.71 4.59
CA GLN A 246 -6.55 18.98 4.46
C GLN A 246 -5.98 18.60 5.83
N THR A 247 -6.05 19.52 6.80
CA THR A 247 -5.62 19.29 8.18
C THR A 247 -6.46 18.21 8.85
N LYS A 248 -7.79 18.25 8.70
CA LYS A 248 -8.70 17.24 9.27
C LYS A 248 -8.47 15.86 8.67
N PHE A 249 -8.29 15.77 7.35
CA PHE A 249 -7.97 14.50 6.69
C PHE A 249 -6.60 13.96 7.12
N GLY A 250 -5.59 14.83 7.25
CA GLY A 250 -4.27 14.44 7.77
C GLY A 250 -4.32 13.91 9.21
N ILE A 251 -5.04 14.60 10.10
CA ILE A 251 -5.26 14.15 11.48
C ILE A 251 -5.97 12.79 11.50
N ARG A 252 -7.02 12.64 10.67
CA ARG A 252 -7.79 11.38 10.59
C ARG A 252 -6.93 10.21 10.12
N ALA A 253 -6.08 10.43 9.13
CA ALA A 253 -5.19 9.39 8.61
C ALA A 253 -4.10 9.00 9.63
N PHE A 254 -3.59 9.98 10.39
CA PHE A 254 -2.59 9.76 11.42
C PHE A 254 -3.13 8.99 12.64
N GLN A 255 -4.41 9.13 13.02
CA GLN A 255 -5.05 8.48 14.18
C GLN A 255 -5.39 7.00 13.93
#